data_6352e245a673ec249ec3b5d03f6c9163
#
_entry.id   6352e245a673ec249ec3b5d03f6c9163
#
_cell.length_a   1.000
_cell.length_b   1.000
_cell.length_c   1.000
_cell.angle_alpha   90.00
_cell.angle_beta   90.00
_cell.angle_gamma   90.00
#
_symmetry.space_group_name_H-M   'P 1'
#
loop_
_entity.id
_entity.type
_entity.pdbx_description
1 polymer ?
#
loop_
_entity_poly.entity_id
_entity_poly.type
_entity_poly.pdbx_seq_one_letter_code
_entity_poly.pdbx_strand_id
1 'polypeptide(L)'
;MAARGGPEERAALARAKARLDRLGFHPRPVSIARTRIWHVPWLFRAPWFRRFDGYQSCGQILLRRPLAEVSDDLICHELCHVWQEQHGRLWMWLSYLTAGYRENPNELEARRAVELTR
;
A
#
# COMPACT_ATOMS: atom_id res chain seq x y z
N MET A 1 -8.01 13.75 14.00
CA MET A 1 -6.72 13.48 14.66
C MET A 1 -5.88 12.58 13.77
N ALA A 2 -4.58 12.84 13.65
CA ALA A 2 -3.69 12.01 12.85
C ALA A 2 -3.57 10.61 13.46
N ALA A 3 -3.40 9.60 12.60
CA ALA A 3 -3.14 8.23 13.04
C ALA A 3 -1.79 8.19 13.78
N ARG A 4 -1.71 7.36 14.80
CA ARG A 4 -0.49 7.16 15.58
C ARG A 4 -0.13 5.68 15.60
N GLY A 5 1.07 5.36 15.21
CA GLY A 5 1.65 4.03 15.32
C GLY A 5 2.89 4.07 16.16
N GLY A 6 3.53 2.91 16.36
CA GLY A 6 4.82 2.85 17.02
C GLY A 6 5.91 3.49 16.18
N PRO A 7 7.12 3.70 16.78
CA PRO A 7 8.23 4.31 16.05
C PRO A 7 8.63 3.55 14.78
N GLU A 8 8.66 2.22 14.83
CA GLU A 8 9.00 1.39 13.67
C GLU A 8 7.98 1.51 12.56
N GLU A 9 6.69 1.55 12.92
CA GLU A 9 5.61 1.72 11.95
C GLU A 9 5.72 3.09 11.27
N ARG A 10 5.90 4.15 12.02
CA ARG A 10 6.02 5.49 11.46
C ARG A 10 7.29 5.62 10.60
N ALA A 11 8.39 5.00 11.03
CA ALA A 11 9.62 5.00 10.25
C ALA A 11 9.46 4.25 8.92
N ALA A 12 8.79 3.10 8.93
CA ALA A 12 8.53 2.33 7.72
C ALA A 12 7.67 3.12 6.73
N LEU A 13 6.61 3.77 7.22
CA LEU A 13 5.76 4.62 6.39
C LEU A 13 6.53 5.82 5.83
N ALA A 14 7.39 6.43 6.63
CA ALA A 14 8.20 7.56 6.18
C ALA A 14 9.19 7.14 5.09
N ARG A 15 9.82 5.97 5.22
CA ARG A 15 10.72 5.45 4.18
C ARG A 15 9.99 5.19 2.88
N ALA A 16 8.81 4.56 2.96
CA ALA A 16 7.99 4.29 1.78
C ALA A 16 7.53 5.60 1.11
N LYS A 17 7.08 6.56 1.91
CA LYS A 17 6.68 7.87 1.40
C LYS A 17 7.84 8.57 0.71
N ALA A 18 9.04 8.55 1.30
CA ALA A 18 10.21 9.17 0.70
C ALA A 18 10.53 8.57 -0.68
N ARG A 19 10.34 7.27 -0.83
CA ARG A 19 10.50 6.60 -2.13
C ARG A 19 9.47 7.11 -3.14
N LEU A 20 8.20 7.12 -2.77
CA LEU A 20 7.11 7.54 -3.66
C LEU A 20 7.17 9.02 -4.00
N ASP A 21 7.63 9.86 -3.06
CA ASP A 21 7.76 11.30 -3.30
C ASP A 21 8.77 11.63 -4.40
N ARG A 22 9.66 10.70 -4.75
CA ARG A 22 10.59 10.85 -5.88
C ARG A 22 9.92 10.64 -7.23
N LEU A 23 8.70 10.15 -7.25
CA LEU A 23 7.97 9.82 -8.46
C LEU A 23 6.86 10.85 -8.69
N GLY A 24 6.66 11.22 -9.95
CA GLY A 24 5.59 12.14 -10.33
C GLY A 24 4.35 11.43 -10.86
N PHE A 25 4.02 10.28 -10.30
CA PHE A 25 2.89 9.47 -10.80
C PHE A 25 1.53 10.13 -10.58
N HIS A 26 1.40 10.87 -9.50
CA HIS A 26 0.14 11.56 -9.17
C HIS A 26 0.43 13.01 -8.77
N PRO A 27 -0.54 13.91 -8.97
CA PRO A 27 -0.33 15.36 -8.77
C PRO A 27 0.03 15.78 -7.35
N ARG A 28 -0.50 15.07 -6.34
CA ARG A 28 -0.23 15.40 -4.95
C ARG A 28 0.59 14.27 -4.31
N PRO A 29 1.52 14.61 -3.40
CA PRO A 29 2.26 13.59 -2.65
C PRO A 29 1.32 12.69 -1.86
N VAL A 30 1.73 11.45 -1.61
CA VAL A 30 0.97 10.55 -0.75
C VAL A 30 0.95 11.08 0.68
N SER A 31 -0.22 11.09 1.30
CA SER A 31 -0.37 11.45 2.70
C SER A 31 -0.34 10.19 3.56
N ILE A 32 0.51 10.18 4.60
CA ILE A 32 0.56 9.08 5.57
C ILE A 32 -0.04 9.49 6.93
N ALA A 33 -0.66 10.67 7.01
CA ALA A 33 -1.15 11.22 8.27
C ALA A 33 -2.15 10.29 8.98
N ARG A 34 -2.98 9.59 8.20
CA ARG A 34 -4.02 8.69 8.73
C ARG A 34 -3.75 7.22 8.40
N THR A 35 -2.59 6.92 7.83
CA THR A 35 -2.23 5.56 7.46
C THR A 35 -1.65 4.83 8.65
N ARG A 36 -2.17 3.63 8.91
CA ARG A 36 -1.68 2.72 9.92
C ARG A 36 -1.32 1.39 9.28
N ILE A 37 -0.42 0.68 9.92
CA ILE A 37 -0.03 -0.69 9.53
C ILE A 37 -0.56 -1.64 10.59
N TRP A 38 -1.33 -2.64 10.17
CA TRP A 38 -1.98 -3.60 11.04
C TRP A 38 -1.50 -5.02 10.74
N HIS A 39 -1.11 -5.74 11.77
CA HIS A 39 -0.80 -7.16 11.64
C HIS A 39 -2.08 -7.97 11.89
N VAL A 40 -2.63 -8.53 10.83
CA VAL A 40 -3.93 -9.25 10.86
C VAL A 40 -3.84 -10.60 10.14
N PRO A 41 -3.05 -11.54 10.67
CA PRO A 41 -2.80 -12.81 9.98
C PRO A 41 -4.07 -13.62 9.71
N TRP A 42 -5.08 -13.51 10.57
CA TRP A 42 -6.34 -14.22 10.39
C TRP A 42 -7.09 -13.80 9.12
N LEU A 43 -6.95 -12.56 8.67
CA LEU A 43 -7.58 -12.08 7.44
C LEU A 43 -7.07 -12.84 6.22
N PHE A 44 -5.76 -13.15 6.20
CA PHE A 44 -5.11 -13.79 5.08
C PHE A 44 -5.35 -15.31 5.03
N ARG A 45 -6.13 -15.85 5.95
CA ARG A 45 -6.61 -17.23 5.90
C ARG A 45 -7.86 -17.37 5.02
N ALA A 46 -8.56 -16.27 4.76
CA ALA A 46 -9.72 -16.27 3.86
C ALA A 46 -9.27 -16.63 2.43
N PRO A 47 -10.07 -17.42 1.68
CA PRO A 47 -9.64 -17.92 0.37
C PRO A 47 -9.18 -16.83 -0.61
N TRP A 48 -9.85 -15.70 -0.65
CA TRP A 48 -9.51 -14.63 -1.59
C TRP A 48 -8.32 -13.78 -1.16
N PHE A 49 -7.85 -13.92 0.09
CA PHE A 49 -6.68 -13.21 0.60
C PHE A 49 -5.43 -14.08 0.74
N ARG A 50 -5.53 -15.40 0.53
CA ARG A 50 -4.42 -16.34 0.76
C ARG A 50 -3.16 -16.03 -0.03
N ARG A 51 -3.30 -15.48 -1.22
CA ARG A 51 -2.17 -15.18 -2.10
C ARG A 51 -1.46 -13.87 -1.79
N PHE A 52 -1.99 -13.09 -0.88
CA PHE A 52 -1.42 -11.78 -0.56
C PHE A 52 -0.55 -11.84 0.70
N ASP A 53 0.56 -11.13 0.67
CA ASP A 53 1.38 -10.89 1.86
C ASP A 53 0.99 -9.59 2.55
N GLY A 54 0.40 -8.67 1.81
CA GLY A 54 -0.15 -7.43 2.31
C GLY A 54 -1.36 -7.00 1.51
N TYR A 55 -2.12 -6.09 2.06
CA TYR A 55 -3.31 -5.53 1.42
C TYR A 55 -3.55 -4.13 1.93
N GLN A 56 -4.10 -3.25 1.11
CA GLN A 56 -4.51 -1.93 1.60
C GLN A 56 -6.02 -1.77 1.44
N SER A 57 -6.65 -1.13 2.43
CA SER A 57 -8.07 -0.83 2.41
C SER A 57 -8.32 0.46 3.17
N CYS A 58 -9.00 1.39 2.52
CA CYS A 58 -9.36 2.68 3.12
C CYS A 58 -8.17 3.42 3.74
N GLY A 59 -7.03 3.37 3.05
CA GLY A 59 -5.81 4.02 3.51
C GLY A 59 -5.05 3.26 4.59
N GLN A 60 -5.49 2.07 4.98
CA GLN A 60 -4.84 1.24 5.97
C GLN A 60 -4.07 0.11 5.29
N ILE A 61 -2.87 -0.18 5.80
CA ILE A 61 -2.05 -1.29 5.30
C ILE A 61 -2.21 -2.47 6.24
N LEU A 62 -2.60 -3.61 5.68
CA LEU A 62 -2.84 -4.84 6.43
C LEU A 62 -1.75 -5.84 6.07
N LEU A 63 -1.10 -6.45 7.06
CA LEU A 63 0.00 -7.38 6.85
C LEU A 63 -0.33 -8.76 7.37
N ARG A 64 0.11 -9.78 6.62
CA ARG A 64 0.06 -11.19 7.04
C ARG A 64 1.08 -11.47 8.13
N ARG A 65 2.27 -10.83 8.04
CA ARG A 65 3.38 -11.05 8.96
C ARG A 65 3.63 -9.79 9.80
N PRO A 66 4.29 -9.93 10.95
CA PRO A 66 4.70 -8.76 11.72
C PRO A 66 5.55 -7.80 10.88
N LEU A 67 5.45 -6.52 11.17
CA LEU A 67 6.19 -5.49 10.41
C LEU A 67 7.69 -5.78 10.32
N ALA A 68 8.29 -6.31 11.40
CA ALA A 68 9.72 -6.62 11.41
C ALA A 68 10.13 -7.69 10.40
N GLU A 69 9.16 -8.48 9.88
CA GLU A 69 9.42 -9.56 8.94
C GLU A 69 9.04 -9.22 7.50
N VAL A 70 8.58 -7.99 7.24
CA VAL A 70 8.22 -7.57 5.89
C VAL A 70 9.23 -6.60 5.32
N SER A 71 9.39 -6.62 3.99
CA SER A 71 10.33 -5.75 3.31
C SER A 71 9.80 -4.33 3.17
N ASP A 72 10.72 -3.38 3.03
CA ASP A 72 10.35 -2.01 2.68
C ASP A 72 9.68 -1.96 1.31
N ASP A 73 10.01 -2.87 0.40
CA ASP A 73 9.37 -2.97 -0.91
C ASP A 73 7.88 -3.26 -0.78
N LEU A 74 7.49 -4.16 0.12
CA LEU A 74 6.07 -4.45 0.34
C LEU A 74 5.33 -3.23 0.87
N ILE A 75 5.91 -2.53 1.83
CA ILE A 75 5.30 -1.32 2.39
C ILE A 75 5.17 -0.24 1.31
N CYS A 76 6.19 -0.07 0.48
CA CYS A 76 6.17 0.87 -0.64
C CYS A 76 5.06 0.51 -1.64
N HIS A 77 4.91 -0.78 -1.96
CA HIS A 77 3.88 -1.27 -2.86
C HIS A 77 2.47 -0.94 -2.32
N GLU A 78 2.22 -1.27 -1.05
CA GLU A 78 0.92 -1.02 -0.45
C GLU A 78 0.66 0.49 -0.26
N LEU A 79 1.68 1.27 0.07
CA LEU A 79 1.52 2.72 0.18
C LEU A 79 1.25 3.35 -1.20
N CYS A 80 1.79 2.78 -2.28
CA CYS A 80 1.44 3.23 -3.63
C CYS A 80 -0.06 3.07 -3.89
N HIS A 81 -0.67 1.98 -3.44
CA HIS A 81 -2.11 1.79 -3.53
C HIS A 81 -2.89 2.82 -2.70
N VAL A 82 -2.38 3.18 -1.53
CA VAL A 82 -2.96 4.28 -0.73
C VAL A 82 -2.91 5.58 -1.53
N TRP A 83 -1.79 5.84 -2.18
CA TRP A 83 -1.60 7.02 -3.02
C TRP A 83 -2.61 7.06 -4.17
N GLN A 84 -2.79 5.93 -4.86
CA GLN A 84 -3.79 5.79 -5.93
C GLN A 84 -5.19 6.05 -5.41
N GLU A 85 -5.52 5.49 -4.25
CA GLU A 85 -6.83 5.68 -3.64
C GLU A 85 -7.10 7.15 -3.30
N GLN A 86 -6.08 7.87 -2.83
CA GLN A 86 -6.21 9.30 -2.52
C GLN A 86 -6.50 10.15 -3.78
N HIS A 87 -6.19 9.62 -4.96
CA HIS A 87 -6.38 10.32 -6.23
C HIS A 87 -7.51 9.76 -7.08
N GLY A 88 -8.25 8.77 -6.62
CA GLY A 88 -9.33 8.21 -7.43
C GLY A 88 -9.88 6.91 -6.88
N ARG A 89 -10.41 6.94 -5.68
CA ARG A 89 -10.90 5.74 -5.00
C ARG A 89 -11.90 4.92 -5.82
N LEU A 90 -12.89 5.57 -6.39
CA LEU A 90 -13.92 4.87 -7.17
C LEU A 90 -13.32 4.23 -8.42
N TRP A 91 -12.47 4.97 -9.12
CA TRP A 91 -11.81 4.47 -10.32
C TRP A 91 -10.91 3.29 -10.02
N MET A 92 -10.17 3.36 -8.93
CA MET A 92 -9.32 2.27 -8.50
C MET A 92 -10.14 1.00 -8.27
N TRP A 93 -11.24 1.12 -7.55
CA TRP A 93 -12.11 -0.01 -7.23
C TRP A 93 -12.73 -0.61 -8.50
N LEU A 94 -13.28 0.23 -9.39
CA LEU A 94 -13.88 -0.21 -10.64
C LEU A 94 -12.88 -0.91 -11.55
N SER A 95 -11.62 -0.46 -11.58
CA SER A 95 -10.60 -1.08 -12.42
C SER A 95 -10.31 -2.52 -12.02
N TYR A 96 -10.38 -2.86 -10.73
CA TYR A 96 -10.20 -4.23 -10.28
C TYR A 96 -11.36 -5.14 -10.72
N LEU A 97 -12.56 -4.60 -10.83
CA LEU A 97 -13.71 -5.36 -11.33
C LEU A 97 -13.61 -5.66 -12.83
N THR A 98 -13.00 -4.77 -13.60
CA THR A 98 -12.96 -4.88 -15.05
C THR A 98 -11.69 -5.54 -15.58
N ALA A 99 -10.54 -5.28 -14.98
CA ALA A 99 -9.23 -5.74 -15.48
C ALA A 99 -8.64 -6.91 -14.70
N GLY A 100 -9.22 -7.29 -13.56
CA GLY A 100 -8.67 -8.31 -12.68
C GLY A 100 -7.45 -7.81 -11.90
N TYR A 101 -6.81 -8.72 -11.15
CA TYR A 101 -5.73 -8.31 -10.23
C TYR A 101 -4.38 -8.14 -10.94
N ARG A 102 -3.94 -9.18 -11.67
CA ARG A 102 -2.57 -9.22 -12.22
C ARG A 102 -2.28 -8.13 -13.23
N GLU A 103 -3.23 -7.89 -14.12
CA GLU A 103 -3.07 -6.96 -15.22
C GLU A 103 -3.68 -5.59 -14.93
N ASN A 104 -4.13 -5.40 -13.69
CA ASN A 104 -4.72 -4.14 -13.29
C ASN A 104 -3.67 -3.02 -13.39
N PRO A 105 -4.00 -1.87 -14.01
CA PRO A 105 -3.06 -0.75 -14.13
C PRO A 105 -2.50 -0.27 -12.79
N ASN A 106 -3.30 -0.34 -11.73
CA ASN A 106 -2.85 0.08 -10.40
C ASN A 106 -1.79 -0.86 -9.85
N GLU A 107 -1.93 -2.18 -10.08
CA GLU A 107 -0.92 -3.14 -9.67
C GLU A 107 0.38 -2.97 -10.46
N LEU A 108 0.27 -2.76 -11.76
CA LEU A 108 1.44 -2.51 -12.61
C LEU A 108 2.18 -1.24 -12.18
N GLU A 109 1.45 -0.18 -11.87
CA GLU A 109 2.03 1.07 -11.39
C GLU A 109 2.73 0.86 -10.05
N ALA A 110 2.11 0.14 -9.11
CA ALA A 110 2.71 -0.11 -7.79
C ALA A 110 3.99 -0.92 -7.91
N ARG A 111 4.02 -1.95 -8.75
CA ARG A 111 5.24 -2.73 -9.02
C ARG A 111 6.33 -1.86 -9.63
N ARG A 112 5.96 -1.02 -10.58
CA ARG A 112 6.90 -0.10 -11.21
C ARG A 112 7.46 0.91 -10.21
N ALA A 113 6.62 1.42 -9.32
CA ALA A 113 7.05 2.34 -8.27
C ALA A 113 8.12 1.70 -7.38
N VAL A 114 7.93 0.45 -6.99
CA VAL A 114 8.91 -0.29 -6.19
C VAL A 114 10.22 -0.44 -6.96
N GLU A 115 10.15 -0.87 -8.22
CA GLU A 115 11.35 -1.08 -9.05
C GLU A 115 12.14 0.21 -9.27
N LEU A 116 11.46 1.31 -9.55
CA LEU A 116 12.11 2.59 -9.85
C LEU A 116 12.74 3.24 -8.61
N THR A 117 12.35 2.83 -7.42
CA THR A 117 12.76 3.49 -6.17
C THR A 117 13.63 2.62 -5.27
N ARG A 118 13.96 1.42 -5.69
CA ARG A 118 14.87 0.57 -4.94
C ARG A 118 16.25 1.20 -4.75
#